data_86351cf496499d0e3a3adddc26f32ae4
#
_entry.id   86351cf496499d0e3a3adddc26f32ae4
#
_cell.length_a   1.000
_cell.length_b   1.000
_cell.length_c   1.000
_cell.angle_alpha   90.00
_cell.angle_beta   90.00
_cell.angle_gamma   90.00
#
_symmetry.space_group_name_H-M   'P 1'
#
loop_
_entity.id
_entity.type
_entity.pdbx_description
1 polymer ?
#
loop_
_entity_poly.entity_id
_entity_poly.type
_entity_poly.pdbx_seq_one_letter_code
_entity_poly.pdbx_strand_id
1 'polypeptide(L)'
;MAWFQSSNRKVQLPAQTRPVLDDDERIANDDEDAESLKLTPTDSSVTEDQNRDPFMGVKVRRKASFHRNYIGDYLDVPSRPYLMKILEKQGDKKVLFADKVLKFTSTGKMKRRILLITDFAVYIVDPDIDALKRRISLAAVEKLCLSELSDNFLAIIIPTEYDLLIASTRKTEIVSVLVDATRSQSDYELEVLLSNRFEYNATSELVKEIDFEETEEGARTRIVRK
;
A
#
# COMPACT_ATOMS: atom_id res chain seq x y z
N MET A 1 46.36 48.04 -15.09
CA MET A 1 45.09 48.05 -14.42
C MET A 1 44.21 47.14 -15.21
N ALA A 2 43.97 45.87 -14.70
CA ALA A 2 43.17 44.89 -15.36
C ALA A 2 41.86 44.72 -14.54
N TRP A 3 40.74 44.94 -15.21
CA TRP A 3 39.40 44.82 -14.62
C TRP A 3 38.95 43.36 -14.66
N PHE A 4 38.72 42.77 -13.50
CA PHE A 4 38.07 41.47 -13.38
C PHE A 4 36.57 41.68 -13.49
N GLN A 5 35.96 41.17 -14.56
CA GLN A 5 34.51 41.02 -14.66
C GLN A 5 34.08 39.70 -13.99
N SER A 6 33.37 39.83 -12.89
CA SER A 6 32.73 38.73 -12.19
C SER A 6 31.47 38.25 -12.96
N SER A 7 31.53 37.05 -13.51
CA SER A 7 30.42 36.41 -14.21
C SER A 7 29.53 35.69 -13.19
N ASN A 8 28.41 36.31 -12.83
CA ASN A 8 27.36 35.68 -12.04
C ASN A 8 26.66 34.58 -12.87
N ARG A 9 27.10 33.34 -12.74
CA ARG A 9 26.30 32.17 -13.17
C ARG A 9 25.20 31.91 -12.14
N LYS A 10 23.96 32.24 -12.49
CA LYS A 10 22.78 31.75 -11.79
C LYS A 10 22.70 30.23 -12.01
N VAL A 11 22.92 29.47 -10.95
CA VAL A 11 22.61 28.04 -10.92
C VAL A 11 21.10 27.94 -10.85
N GLN A 12 20.46 27.51 -11.93
CA GLN A 12 19.07 27.10 -11.92
C GLN A 12 19.01 25.73 -11.23
N LEU A 13 18.43 25.70 -10.04
CA LEU A 13 18.02 24.45 -9.39
C LEU A 13 16.90 23.81 -10.24
N PRO A 14 16.95 22.49 -10.49
CA PRO A 14 15.87 21.82 -11.16
C PRO A 14 14.58 21.98 -10.33
N ALA A 15 13.49 22.31 -11.01
CA ALA A 15 12.19 22.45 -10.41
C ALA A 15 11.83 21.17 -9.64
N GLN A 16 11.62 21.31 -8.34
CA GLN A 16 11.06 20.27 -7.51
C GLN A 16 9.69 19.92 -8.10
N THR A 17 9.57 18.71 -8.61
CA THR A 17 8.29 18.12 -8.98
C THR A 17 7.42 18.07 -7.72
N ARG A 18 6.42 18.93 -7.67
CA ARG A 18 5.40 18.89 -6.59
C ARG A 18 4.80 17.48 -6.56
N PRO A 19 4.62 16.88 -5.37
CA PRO A 19 3.87 15.65 -5.27
C PRO A 19 2.50 15.88 -5.89
N VAL A 20 2.10 14.97 -6.78
CA VAL A 20 0.76 14.93 -7.33
C VAL A 20 -0.15 14.60 -6.14
N LEU A 21 -0.87 15.61 -5.65
CA LEU A 21 -1.95 15.40 -4.69
C LEU A 21 -2.92 14.40 -5.32
N ASP A 22 -3.30 13.38 -4.55
CA ASP A 22 -4.37 12.47 -4.95
C ASP A 22 -5.59 13.31 -5.35
N ASP A 23 -5.96 13.33 -6.62
CA ASP A 23 -7.15 13.99 -7.18
C ASP A 23 -8.47 13.33 -6.69
N ASP A 24 -8.42 12.69 -5.52
CA ASP A 24 -9.58 12.05 -4.88
C ASP A 24 -10.58 13.07 -4.29
N GLU A 25 -10.31 14.38 -4.38
CA GLU A 25 -11.21 15.44 -3.86
C GLU A 25 -12.14 16.04 -4.90
N ARG A 26 -12.22 15.52 -6.11
CA ARG A 26 -13.33 15.93 -6.98
C ARG A 26 -14.60 15.26 -6.51
N ILE A 27 -15.43 16.05 -5.84
CA ILE A 27 -16.81 15.77 -5.50
C ILE A 27 -17.57 15.45 -6.80
N ALA A 28 -17.75 14.15 -7.08
CA ALA A 28 -18.80 13.68 -7.94
C ALA A 28 -19.92 13.22 -6.99
N ASN A 29 -21.00 14.01 -6.94
CA ASN A 29 -22.27 13.57 -6.41
C ASN A 29 -22.78 12.48 -7.34
N ASP A 30 -22.65 11.22 -6.92
CA ASP A 30 -23.49 10.13 -7.39
C ASP A 30 -24.04 9.43 -6.15
N ASP A 31 -25.19 9.93 -5.75
CA ASP A 31 -26.16 9.16 -4.98
C ASP A 31 -26.68 8.09 -5.93
N GLU A 32 -26.31 6.80 -5.67
CA GLU A 32 -27.23 5.67 -5.84
C GLU A 32 -26.54 4.38 -5.38
N ASP A 33 -27.32 3.59 -4.63
CA ASP A 33 -27.16 2.20 -4.25
C ASP A 33 -26.22 1.82 -3.09
N ALA A 34 -26.75 2.06 -1.89
CA ALA A 34 -26.38 1.31 -0.70
C ALA A 34 -27.09 -0.07 -0.70
N GLU A 35 -26.56 -1.05 -1.42
CA GLU A 35 -26.95 -2.44 -1.20
C GLU A 35 -26.21 -3.01 0.02
N SER A 36 -27.01 -3.36 1.01
CA SER A 36 -26.63 -4.07 2.22
C SER A 36 -26.10 -5.46 1.87
N LEU A 37 -24.79 -5.67 1.92
CA LEU A 37 -24.14 -6.97 1.73
C LEU A 37 -24.38 -7.85 2.95
N LYS A 38 -25.33 -8.76 2.87
CA LYS A 38 -25.49 -9.89 3.78
C LYS A 38 -24.41 -10.93 3.49
N LEU A 39 -23.55 -11.17 4.47
CA LEU A 39 -22.55 -12.24 4.44
C LEU A 39 -23.25 -13.58 4.71
N THR A 40 -23.25 -14.47 3.75
CA THR A 40 -23.59 -15.89 3.96
C THR A 40 -22.30 -16.71 4.00
N PRO A 41 -22.15 -17.64 4.97
CA PRO A 41 -21.00 -18.53 5.01
C PRO A 41 -21.14 -19.60 3.93
N THR A 42 -20.18 -19.72 3.03
CA THR A 42 -20.12 -20.77 2.03
C THR A 42 -18.95 -21.71 2.30
N ASP A 43 -19.28 -22.97 2.31
CA ASP A 43 -18.44 -24.13 2.55
C ASP A 43 -17.29 -24.25 1.55
N SER A 44 -16.16 -24.76 2.03
CA SER A 44 -14.87 -24.75 1.36
C SER A 44 -14.68 -25.95 0.44
N SER A 45 -14.50 -25.69 -0.85
CA SER A 45 -13.76 -26.57 -1.76
C SER A 45 -12.61 -25.81 -2.40
N VAL A 46 -11.41 -26.38 -2.31
CA VAL A 46 -10.16 -25.82 -2.81
C VAL A 46 -10.14 -25.91 -4.32
N THR A 47 -10.42 -24.81 -5.02
CA THR A 47 -10.09 -24.64 -6.45
C THR A 47 -9.84 -23.18 -6.75
N GLU A 48 -8.67 -22.93 -7.34
CA GLU A 48 -8.19 -21.79 -8.13
C GLU A 48 -8.86 -20.42 -7.90
N ASP A 49 -8.30 -19.65 -6.97
CA ASP A 49 -8.83 -18.37 -6.51
C ASP A 49 -8.12 -17.18 -7.16
N GLN A 50 -8.04 -17.14 -8.50
CA GLN A 50 -7.38 -16.04 -9.23
C GLN A 50 -8.26 -14.79 -9.37
N ASN A 51 -9.51 -14.79 -8.90
CA ASN A 51 -10.46 -13.69 -9.16
C ASN A 51 -11.23 -13.20 -7.94
N ARG A 52 -10.83 -13.54 -6.72
CA ARG A 52 -11.48 -13.04 -5.51
C ARG A 52 -10.94 -11.68 -5.09
N ASP A 53 -11.85 -10.84 -4.63
CA ASP A 53 -11.49 -9.59 -3.97
C ASP A 53 -10.52 -9.86 -2.81
N PRO A 54 -9.40 -9.11 -2.69
CA PRO A 54 -8.39 -9.33 -1.64
C PRO A 54 -8.94 -9.20 -0.20
N PHE A 55 -10.18 -8.71 -0.05
CA PHE A 55 -10.84 -8.56 1.23
C PHE A 55 -11.84 -9.69 1.57
N MET A 56 -12.35 -10.42 0.58
CA MET A 56 -13.47 -11.40 0.72
C MET A 56 -13.01 -12.81 1.06
N GLY A 57 -11.76 -13.06 1.37
CA GLY A 57 -11.26 -14.39 1.71
C GLY A 57 -11.33 -14.68 3.21
N VAL A 58 -11.89 -15.85 3.58
CA VAL A 58 -11.72 -16.39 4.94
C VAL A 58 -10.25 -16.76 5.12
N LYS A 59 -9.58 -16.12 6.10
CA LYS A 59 -8.19 -16.40 6.41
C LYS A 59 -8.08 -17.75 7.12
N VAL A 60 -7.76 -18.80 6.39
CA VAL A 60 -7.48 -20.10 6.99
C VAL A 60 -6.15 -20.01 7.73
N ARG A 61 -6.19 -20.18 9.06
CA ARG A 61 -4.98 -20.28 9.90
C ARG A 61 -4.26 -21.59 9.55
N ARG A 62 -3.28 -21.51 8.66
CA ARG A 62 -2.43 -22.69 8.36
C ARG A 62 -1.50 -22.92 9.52
N LYS A 63 -1.49 -24.18 10.05
CA LYS A 63 -0.44 -24.64 10.96
C LYS A 63 0.93 -24.37 10.32
N ALA A 64 1.83 -23.80 11.09
CA ALA A 64 3.12 -23.29 10.66
C ALA A 64 3.84 -24.20 9.64
N SER A 65 4.07 -23.65 8.45
CA SER A 65 5.04 -24.16 7.49
C SER A 65 6.24 -23.23 7.53
N PHE A 66 7.39 -23.74 7.85
CA PHE A 66 8.64 -22.98 8.05
C PHE A 66 9.19 -22.35 6.77
N HIS A 67 8.70 -22.73 5.59
CA HIS A 67 9.08 -22.14 4.31
C HIS A 67 7.82 -21.91 3.47
N ARG A 68 7.39 -20.66 3.37
CA ARG A 68 6.42 -20.25 2.35
C ARG A 68 7.21 -19.75 1.15
N ASN A 69 7.16 -20.48 0.06
CA ASN A 69 7.54 -19.93 -1.23
C ASN A 69 6.46 -18.93 -1.64
N TYR A 70 6.72 -17.65 -1.47
CA TYR A 70 5.90 -16.59 -1.99
C TYR A 70 6.12 -16.47 -3.50
N ILE A 71 5.05 -16.32 -4.26
CA ILE A 71 5.13 -16.11 -5.72
C ILE A 71 5.66 -14.70 -6.01
N GLY A 72 5.29 -13.73 -5.16
CA GLY A 72 5.68 -12.33 -5.28
C GLY A 72 4.85 -11.60 -6.33
N ASP A 73 4.95 -11.94 -7.59
CA ASP A 73 4.16 -11.33 -8.65
C ASP A 73 2.91 -12.17 -8.97
N TYR A 74 1.75 -11.71 -8.51
CA TYR A 74 0.44 -12.32 -8.73
C TYR A 74 -0.31 -11.70 -9.92
N LEU A 75 0.28 -10.71 -10.57
CA LEU A 75 -0.34 -9.99 -11.67
C LEU A 75 0.33 -10.28 -13.01
N ASP A 76 1.46 -10.97 -13.03
CA ASP A 76 2.31 -11.13 -14.20
C ASP A 76 2.66 -9.76 -14.79
N VAL A 77 3.36 -8.95 -14.00
CA VAL A 77 3.74 -7.57 -14.35
C VAL A 77 4.42 -7.48 -15.72
N PRO A 78 5.32 -8.41 -16.12
CA PRO A 78 5.93 -8.38 -17.44
C PRO A 78 4.92 -8.44 -18.59
N SER A 79 3.77 -9.09 -18.41
CA SER A 79 2.70 -9.17 -19.42
C SER A 79 1.77 -7.95 -19.44
N ARG A 80 2.04 -6.93 -18.59
CA ARG A 80 1.23 -5.70 -18.48
C ARG A 80 2.01 -4.46 -18.91
N PRO A 81 1.88 -4.03 -20.19
CA PRO A 81 2.70 -2.96 -20.74
C PRO A 81 2.63 -1.64 -19.96
N TYR A 82 1.46 -1.29 -19.40
CA TYR A 82 1.30 -0.07 -18.63
C TYR A 82 2.08 -0.10 -17.30
N LEU A 83 2.13 -1.26 -16.60
CA LEU A 83 2.91 -1.40 -15.39
C LEU A 83 4.41 -1.33 -15.69
N MET A 84 4.85 -2.02 -16.75
CA MET A 84 6.24 -1.95 -17.21
C MET A 84 6.65 -0.52 -17.55
N LYS A 85 5.79 0.22 -18.28
CA LYS A 85 6.05 1.64 -18.60
C LYS A 85 6.16 2.53 -17.35
N ILE A 86 5.35 2.26 -16.31
CA ILE A 86 5.45 2.98 -15.03
C ILE A 86 6.80 2.71 -14.37
N LEU A 87 7.22 1.44 -14.29
CA LEU A 87 8.48 1.05 -13.68
C LEU A 87 9.69 1.60 -14.46
N GLU A 88 9.70 1.46 -15.78
CA GLU A 88 10.75 1.99 -16.66
C GLU A 88 10.93 3.50 -16.49
N LYS A 89 9.83 4.26 -16.43
CA LYS A 89 9.86 5.70 -16.20
C LYS A 89 10.52 6.10 -14.88
N GLN A 90 10.44 5.23 -13.87
CA GLN A 90 11.05 5.45 -12.55
C GLN A 90 12.45 4.83 -12.43
N GLY A 91 12.87 4.03 -13.40
CA GLY A 91 14.16 3.35 -13.41
C GLY A 91 14.19 2.04 -12.60
N ASP A 92 13.06 1.62 -12.05
CA ASP A 92 12.95 0.39 -11.26
C ASP A 92 12.74 -0.82 -12.20
N LYS A 93 13.48 -1.90 -11.97
CA LYS A 93 13.50 -3.07 -12.85
C LYS A 93 13.03 -4.35 -12.20
N LYS A 94 13.24 -4.48 -10.88
CA LYS A 94 12.98 -5.72 -10.16
C LYS A 94 11.70 -5.61 -9.34
N VAL A 95 10.67 -6.34 -9.74
CA VAL A 95 9.43 -6.49 -8.96
C VAL A 95 9.61 -7.59 -7.94
N LEU A 96 9.37 -7.29 -6.67
CA LEU A 96 9.41 -8.22 -5.55
C LEU A 96 8.02 -8.70 -5.16
N PHE A 97 7.02 -7.84 -5.35
CA PHE A 97 5.62 -8.15 -5.07
C PHE A 97 4.71 -7.35 -5.99
N ALA A 98 3.63 -7.97 -6.45
CA ALA A 98 2.59 -7.33 -7.23
C ALA A 98 1.24 -8.03 -6.99
N ASP A 99 0.26 -7.31 -6.46
CA ASP A 99 -1.11 -7.83 -6.29
C ASP A 99 -2.13 -6.69 -6.20
N LYS A 100 -3.42 -7.04 -6.31
CA LYS A 100 -4.54 -6.13 -6.05
C LYS A 100 -4.74 -6.00 -4.55
N VAL A 101 -4.94 -4.78 -4.08
CA VAL A 101 -5.24 -4.48 -2.68
C VAL A 101 -6.41 -3.50 -2.59
N LEU A 102 -7.02 -3.40 -1.43
CA LEU A 102 -7.97 -2.33 -1.11
C LEU A 102 -7.23 -1.21 -0.36
N LYS A 103 -7.18 -0.01 -0.95
CA LYS A 103 -6.65 1.19 -0.30
C LYS A 103 -7.81 1.92 0.39
N PHE A 104 -7.60 2.34 1.63
CA PHE A 104 -8.50 3.23 2.35
C PHE A 104 -8.16 4.69 2.04
N THR A 105 -9.17 5.44 1.64
CA THR A 105 -9.04 6.87 1.37
C THR A 105 -9.24 7.69 2.64
N SER A 106 -8.86 8.97 2.59
CA SER A 106 -9.10 9.91 3.70
C SER A 106 -10.59 10.04 4.05
N THR A 107 -11.46 9.92 3.07
CA THR A 107 -12.93 9.96 3.24
C THR A 107 -13.52 8.67 3.82
N GLY A 108 -12.72 7.60 3.98
CA GLY A 108 -13.18 6.30 4.49
C GLY A 108 -13.69 5.33 3.42
N LYS A 109 -13.66 5.72 2.14
CA LYS A 109 -14.01 4.82 1.05
C LYS A 109 -12.86 3.84 0.78
N MET A 110 -13.19 2.63 0.35
CA MET A 110 -12.21 1.64 -0.13
C MET A 110 -12.13 1.72 -1.64
N LYS A 111 -10.90 1.75 -2.16
CA LYS A 111 -10.64 1.72 -3.61
C LYS A 111 -9.73 0.56 -3.94
N ARG A 112 -10.05 -0.17 -5.01
CA ARG A 112 -9.16 -1.19 -5.56
C ARG A 112 -7.93 -0.51 -6.16
N ARG A 113 -6.75 -1.00 -5.81
CA ARG A 113 -5.46 -0.53 -6.32
C ARG A 113 -4.56 -1.71 -6.58
N ILE A 114 -3.57 -1.51 -7.42
CA ILE A 114 -2.45 -2.41 -7.56
C ILE A 114 -1.35 -1.91 -6.63
N LEU A 115 -0.87 -2.80 -5.79
CA LEU A 115 0.34 -2.62 -5.01
C LEU A 115 1.48 -3.31 -5.73
N LEU A 116 2.52 -2.54 -6.10
CA LEU A 116 3.80 -3.08 -6.57
C LEU A 116 4.87 -2.73 -5.56
N ILE A 117 5.74 -3.67 -5.26
CA ILE A 117 6.93 -3.45 -4.42
C ILE A 117 8.13 -3.84 -5.27
N THR A 118 9.05 -2.90 -5.42
CA THR A 118 10.36 -3.13 -6.03
C THR A 118 11.43 -3.16 -4.96
N ASP A 119 12.67 -3.33 -5.36
CA ASP A 119 13.83 -3.18 -4.47
C ASP A 119 14.07 -1.73 -4.01
N PHE A 120 13.39 -0.72 -4.59
CA PHE A 120 13.57 0.70 -4.24
C PHE A 120 12.32 1.40 -3.72
N ALA A 121 11.12 0.96 -4.12
CA ALA A 121 9.91 1.71 -3.84
C ALA A 121 8.65 0.84 -3.80
N VAL A 122 7.63 1.40 -3.15
CA VAL A 122 6.24 0.94 -3.18
C VAL A 122 5.45 1.80 -4.16
N TYR A 123 4.66 1.18 -5.02
CA TYR A 123 3.83 1.83 -6.02
C TYR A 123 2.36 1.53 -5.76
N ILE A 124 1.54 2.56 -5.80
CA ILE A 124 0.08 2.45 -5.82
C ILE A 124 -0.38 2.86 -7.21
N VAL A 125 -0.96 1.91 -7.95
CA VAL A 125 -1.44 2.12 -9.30
C VAL A 125 -2.95 1.96 -9.35
N ASP A 126 -3.59 2.82 -10.09
CA ASP A 126 -5.02 2.73 -10.40
C ASP A 126 -5.21 1.81 -11.61
N PRO A 127 -5.85 0.63 -11.43
CA PRO A 127 -6.03 -0.31 -12.53
C PRO A 127 -7.09 0.12 -13.55
N ASP A 128 -7.99 1.04 -13.18
CA ASP A 128 -9.12 1.43 -14.02
C ASP A 128 -8.70 2.46 -15.10
N ILE A 129 -7.66 3.23 -14.80
CA ILE A 129 -7.13 4.27 -15.69
C ILE A 129 -5.63 4.08 -16.00
N ASP A 130 -5.05 2.93 -15.62
CA ASP A 130 -3.64 2.57 -15.84
C ASP A 130 -2.64 3.63 -15.36
N ALA A 131 -2.97 4.33 -14.26
CA ALA A 131 -2.22 5.48 -13.78
C ALA A 131 -1.51 5.22 -12.46
N LEU A 132 -0.27 5.69 -12.38
CA LEU A 132 0.45 5.77 -11.11
C LEU A 132 -0.19 6.84 -10.22
N LYS A 133 -0.67 6.43 -9.05
CA LYS A 133 -1.23 7.34 -8.02
C LYS A 133 -0.16 7.79 -7.03
N ARG A 134 0.70 6.89 -6.61
CA ARG A 134 1.73 7.21 -5.63
C ARG A 134 2.95 6.29 -5.79
N ARG A 135 4.14 6.87 -5.61
CA ARG A 135 5.40 6.15 -5.45
C ARG A 135 6.00 6.56 -4.10
N ILE A 136 6.35 5.59 -3.28
CA ILE A 136 6.91 5.77 -1.95
C ILE A 136 8.28 5.09 -1.96
N SER A 137 9.35 5.83 -1.70
CA SER A 137 10.67 5.23 -1.52
C SER A 137 10.67 4.30 -0.30
N LEU A 138 11.30 3.13 -0.38
CA LEU A 138 11.47 2.26 0.79
C LEU A 138 12.19 2.97 1.93
N ALA A 139 13.13 3.85 1.62
CA ALA A 139 13.84 4.66 2.61
C ALA A 139 12.94 5.69 3.34
N ALA A 140 11.75 6.00 2.82
CA ALA A 140 10.79 6.90 3.46
C ALA A 140 9.83 6.15 4.41
N VAL A 141 9.82 4.82 4.38
CA VAL A 141 8.97 4.00 5.24
C VAL A 141 9.63 3.88 6.62
N GLU A 142 8.97 4.38 7.65
CA GLU A 142 9.45 4.31 9.03
C GLU A 142 9.10 2.98 9.68
N LYS A 143 7.81 2.59 9.60
CA LYS A 143 7.32 1.36 10.23
C LYS A 143 6.08 0.81 9.57
N LEU A 144 5.79 -0.45 9.86
CA LEU A 144 4.58 -1.16 9.47
C LEU A 144 3.74 -1.42 10.71
N CYS A 145 2.45 -1.05 10.68
CA CYS A 145 1.53 -1.33 11.78
C CYS A 145 0.46 -2.31 11.33
N LEU A 146 0.27 -3.37 12.11
CA LEU A 146 -0.74 -4.39 11.86
C LEU A 146 -1.21 -4.99 13.18
N SER A 147 -2.41 -5.59 13.19
CA SER A 147 -2.91 -6.27 14.37
C SER A 147 -2.33 -7.68 14.51
N GLU A 148 -2.39 -8.21 15.71
CA GLU A 148 -2.12 -9.62 16.00
C GLU A 148 -3.28 -10.54 15.57
N LEU A 149 -4.44 -9.96 15.26
CA LEU A 149 -5.66 -10.69 14.92
C LEU A 149 -5.68 -11.13 13.45
N SER A 150 -6.68 -11.94 13.12
CA SER A 150 -6.86 -12.51 11.77
C SER A 150 -7.55 -11.55 10.79
N ASP A 151 -7.26 -10.26 10.86
CA ASP A 151 -7.69 -9.25 9.90
C ASP A 151 -6.75 -9.16 8.69
N ASN A 152 -7.10 -8.33 7.71
CA ASN A 152 -6.33 -8.12 6.48
C ASN A 152 -5.67 -6.74 6.39
N PHE A 153 -5.75 -5.90 7.43
CA PHE A 153 -5.26 -4.54 7.41
C PHE A 153 -3.75 -4.44 7.64
N LEU A 154 -3.14 -3.48 6.96
CA LEU A 154 -1.75 -3.09 7.11
C LEU A 154 -1.65 -1.58 6.91
N ALA A 155 -1.05 -0.87 7.87
CA ALA A 155 -0.65 0.51 7.70
C ALA A 155 0.86 0.60 7.45
N ILE A 156 1.23 1.38 6.43
CA ILE A 156 2.62 1.74 6.12
C ILE A 156 2.80 3.19 6.54
N ILE A 157 3.63 3.43 7.55
CA ILE A 157 3.83 4.75 8.15
C ILE A 157 4.98 5.47 7.45
N ILE A 158 4.70 6.70 7.01
CA ILE A 158 5.59 7.52 6.17
C ILE A 158 5.65 8.93 6.76
N PRO A 159 6.61 9.23 7.64
CA PRO A 159 6.65 10.50 8.41
C PRO A 159 6.69 11.76 7.55
N THR A 160 7.22 11.67 6.33
CA THR A 160 7.39 12.82 5.42
C THR A 160 6.16 13.14 4.59
N GLU A 161 5.15 12.23 4.60
CA GLU A 161 3.94 12.34 3.82
C GLU A 161 2.75 11.82 4.64
N TYR A 162 1.60 11.54 4.00
CA TYR A 162 0.53 10.81 4.66
C TYR A 162 0.76 9.29 4.56
N ASP A 163 0.21 8.57 5.53
CA ASP A 163 0.37 7.12 5.62
C ASP A 163 -0.49 6.38 4.60
N LEU A 164 -0.21 5.11 4.42
CA LEU A 164 -0.94 4.24 3.53
C LEU A 164 -1.62 3.11 4.33
N LEU A 165 -2.95 3.14 4.41
CA LEU A 165 -3.74 2.03 4.95
C LEU A 165 -4.29 1.18 3.81
N ILE A 166 -3.96 -0.10 3.83
CA ILE A 166 -4.42 -1.09 2.84
C ILE A 166 -5.00 -2.32 3.53
N ALA A 167 -5.81 -3.08 2.79
CA ALA A 167 -6.21 -4.42 3.18
C ALA A 167 -5.85 -5.42 2.08
N SER A 168 -5.27 -6.55 2.50
CA SER A 168 -4.87 -7.65 1.62
C SER A 168 -4.87 -8.98 2.36
N THR A 169 -5.34 -10.04 1.71
CA THR A 169 -5.22 -11.41 2.21
C THR A 169 -3.78 -11.90 2.27
N ARG A 170 -2.86 -11.19 1.58
CA ARG A 170 -1.41 -11.46 1.55
C ARG A 170 -0.61 -10.53 2.48
N LYS A 171 -1.27 -9.99 3.52
CA LYS A 171 -0.66 -9.07 4.50
C LYS A 171 0.72 -9.53 4.97
N THR A 172 0.86 -10.80 5.35
CA THR A 172 2.13 -11.36 5.86
C THR A 172 3.23 -11.37 4.81
N GLU A 173 2.90 -11.68 3.55
CA GLU A 173 3.87 -11.67 2.45
C GLU A 173 4.34 -10.24 2.17
N ILE A 174 3.41 -9.28 2.11
CA ILE A 174 3.74 -7.86 1.91
C ILE A 174 4.71 -7.37 2.99
N VAL A 175 4.44 -7.69 4.26
CA VAL A 175 5.32 -7.33 5.38
C VAL A 175 6.70 -7.96 5.22
N SER A 176 6.78 -9.27 4.91
CA SER A 176 8.07 -9.96 4.72
C SER A 176 8.87 -9.34 3.58
N VAL A 177 8.22 -9.08 2.44
CA VAL A 177 8.88 -8.47 1.28
C VAL A 177 9.41 -7.06 1.59
N LEU A 178 8.63 -6.23 2.31
CA LEU A 178 9.07 -4.89 2.70
C LEU A 178 10.26 -4.93 3.66
N VAL A 179 10.23 -5.79 4.67
CA VAL A 179 11.33 -5.97 5.63
C VAL A 179 12.60 -6.44 4.91
N ASP A 180 12.50 -7.45 4.05
CA ASP A 180 13.65 -7.99 3.33
C ASP A 180 14.21 -6.98 2.31
N ALA A 181 13.34 -6.26 1.59
CA ALA A 181 13.75 -5.24 0.64
C ALA A 181 14.47 -4.07 1.33
N THR A 182 13.97 -3.60 2.47
CA THR A 182 14.60 -2.53 3.25
C THR A 182 15.96 -2.97 3.79
N ARG A 183 16.04 -4.16 4.37
CA ARG A 183 17.31 -4.71 4.88
C ARG A 183 18.36 -4.86 3.79
N SER A 184 17.97 -5.21 2.57
CA SER A 184 18.91 -5.38 1.45
C SER A 184 19.46 -4.06 0.91
N GLN A 185 18.80 -2.92 1.19
CA GLN A 185 19.18 -1.59 0.71
C GLN A 185 19.97 -0.77 1.74
N SER A 186 19.85 -1.08 3.02
CA SER A 186 20.46 -0.31 4.09
C SER A 186 20.65 -1.17 5.35
N ASP A 187 21.51 -0.73 6.26
CA ASP A 187 21.62 -1.32 7.61
C ASP A 187 20.42 -0.97 8.51
N TYR A 188 19.41 -0.28 7.96
CA TYR A 188 18.20 0.09 8.68
C TYR A 188 17.25 -1.12 8.74
N GLU A 189 16.83 -1.49 9.94
CA GLU A 189 15.82 -2.50 10.18
C GLU A 189 14.43 -1.85 10.27
N LEU A 190 13.56 -2.19 9.31
CA LEU A 190 12.20 -1.68 9.27
C LEU A 190 11.39 -2.20 10.47
N GLU A 191 10.91 -1.28 11.29
CA GLU A 191 10.10 -1.60 12.46
C GLU A 191 8.75 -2.22 12.04
N VAL A 192 8.35 -3.31 12.70
CA VAL A 192 7.04 -3.93 12.56
C VAL A 192 6.33 -3.89 13.90
N LEU A 193 5.35 -2.97 14.02
CA LEU A 193 4.52 -2.82 15.20
C LEU A 193 3.30 -3.75 15.12
N LEU A 194 3.21 -4.69 16.06
CA LEU A 194 2.04 -5.53 16.28
C LEU A 194 1.19 -4.90 17.38
N SER A 195 0.02 -4.37 17.02
CA SER A 195 -0.88 -3.73 17.97
C SER A 195 -2.33 -3.81 17.49
N ASN A 196 -3.25 -4.11 18.39
CA ASN A 196 -4.68 -4.11 18.08
C ASN A 196 -5.28 -2.71 18.06
N ARG A 197 -4.46 -1.68 18.30
CA ARG A 197 -4.85 -0.27 18.21
C ARG A 197 -3.65 0.57 17.81
N PHE A 198 -3.80 1.36 16.75
CA PHE A 198 -2.78 2.31 16.30
C PHE A 198 -3.38 3.47 15.53
N GLU A 199 -2.60 4.55 15.41
CA GLU A 199 -2.95 5.74 14.67
C GLU A 199 -2.19 5.80 13.34
N TYR A 200 -2.80 6.44 12.35
CA TYR A 200 -2.17 6.74 11.08
C TYR A 200 -2.67 8.08 10.52
N ASN A 201 -1.80 8.77 9.79
CA ASN A 201 -2.12 10.03 9.14
C ASN A 201 -2.79 9.75 7.78
N ALA A 202 -4.12 9.85 7.72
CA ALA A 202 -4.87 9.65 6.47
C ALA A 202 -4.63 10.81 5.46
N THR A 203 -4.31 12.00 5.97
CA THR A 203 -3.80 13.16 5.23
C THR A 203 -2.82 13.91 6.15
N SER A 204 -2.21 15.01 5.65
CA SER A 204 -1.37 15.89 6.48
C SER A 204 -2.08 16.49 7.70
N GLU A 205 -3.42 16.59 7.67
CA GLU A 205 -4.24 17.22 8.70
C GLU A 205 -5.23 16.26 9.38
N LEU A 206 -5.31 15.03 8.90
CA LEU A 206 -6.31 14.07 9.38
C LEU A 206 -5.65 12.82 9.96
N VAL A 207 -5.62 12.75 11.28
CA VAL A 207 -5.24 11.52 12.00
C VAL A 207 -6.46 10.65 12.18
N LYS A 208 -6.30 9.36 11.91
CA LYS A 208 -7.29 8.33 12.19
C LYS A 208 -6.70 7.28 13.12
N GLU A 209 -7.57 6.72 13.93
CA GLU A 209 -7.26 5.58 14.78
C GLU A 209 -7.98 4.35 14.23
N ILE A 210 -7.27 3.25 14.16
CA ILE A 210 -7.81 1.94 13.84
C ILE A 210 -7.75 1.07 15.08
N ASP A 211 -8.84 0.38 15.37
CA ASP A 211 -9.04 -0.47 16.52
C ASP A 211 -9.56 -1.83 16.06
N PHE A 212 -8.95 -2.91 16.56
CA PHE A 212 -9.28 -4.29 16.22
C PHE A 212 -9.74 -5.02 17.47
N GLU A 213 -10.90 -5.63 17.38
CA GLU A 213 -11.53 -6.40 18.46
C GLU A 213 -11.72 -7.85 18.00
N GLU A 214 -11.30 -8.80 18.82
CA GLU A 214 -11.58 -10.21 18.56
C GLU A 214 -13.03 -10.51 18.91
N THR A 215 -13.73 -11.14 17.98
CA THR A 215 -15.12 -11.59 18.15
C THR A 215 -15.23 -13.09 17.85
N GLU A 216 -16.35 -13.70 18.21
CA GLU A 216 -16.60 -15.12 17.90
C GLU A 216 -16.56 -15.42 16.39
N GLU A 217 -16.89 -14.42 15.55
CA GLU A 217 -16.92 -14.54 14.09
C GLU A 217 -15.59 -14.15 13.43
N GLY A 218 -14.59 -13.66 14.18
CA GLY A 218 -13.28 -13.20 13.67
C GLY A 218 -12.87 -11.83 14.21
N ALA A 219 -12.12 -11.07 13.44
CA ALA A 219 -11.66 -9.74 13.83
C ALA A 219 -12.59 -8.64 13.32
N ARG A 220 -13.16 -7.87 14.23
CA ARG A 220 -13.91 -6.65 13.94
C ARG A 220 -12.96 -5.46 13.89
N THR A 221 -13.11 -4.63 12.86
CA THR A 221 -12.26 -3.44 12.67
C THR A 221 -13.10 -2.18 12.75
N ARG A 222 -12.63 -1.19 13.50
CA ARG A 222 -13.24 0.13 13.60
C ARG A 222 -12.20 1.19 13.27
N ILE A 223 -12.55 2.12 12.38
CA ILE A 223 -11.71 3.26 12.01
C ILE A 223 -12.45 4.54 12.39
N VAL A 224 -11.85 5.36 13.23
CA VAL A 224 -12.44 6.61 13.72
C VAL A 224 -11.50 7.79 13.44
N ARG A 225 -12.07 8.96 13.30
CA ARG A 225 -11.32 10.23 13.25
C ARG A 225 -10.92 10.58 14.69
N LYS A 226 -9.68 11.00 14.86
CA LYS A 226 -9.19 11.54 16.11
C LYS A 226 -9.28 13.06 16.17
#